data_7948bd8aee93ae43b77b43975aea8cb1
#
_entry.id   7948bd8aee93ae43b77b43975aea8cb1
#
_cell.length_a   1.000
_cell.length_b   1.000
_cell.length_c   1.000
_cell.angle_alpha   90.00
_cell.angle_beta   90.00
_cell.angle_gamma   90.00
#
_symmetry.space_group_name_H-M   'P 1'
#
loop_
_entity.id
_entity.type
_entity.pdbx_description
1 polymer ?
#
loop_
_entity_poly.entity_id
_entity_poly.type
_entity_poly.pdbx_seq_one_letter_code
_entity_poly.pdbx_strand_id
1 'polypeptide(L)'
;MGGYSYGEATNSTELGGLVAKILFYDIETAPNLAYVWGQYDQNVVKQYREWYLLCFSYKWEGQKTTKVVSLPDFPEVYSEDPENDIAVVGALWKLFDEADVVVGHNGDRFDMRKANARFAFHDLKPPTMPMQIDTLKVARKYFMFNSNKLGDLGQHLGLGNKEATGGFELWAGCMRGDEKSWRGMKKYAKQDVDLL
;
A
#
# COMPACT_ATOMS: atom_id res chain seq x y z
N MET A 1 -31.75 -21.14 23.36
CA MET A 1 -30.44 -20.63 22.91
C MET A 1 -30.06 -21.45 21.68
N GLY A 2 -30.37 -20.94 20.50
CA GLY A 2 -30.09 -21.63 19.24
C GLY A 2 -28.80 -21.07 18.64
N GLY A 3 -27.77 -21.89 18.61
CA GLY A 3 -26.50 -21.55 17.94
C GLY A 3 -26.70 -21.55 16.42
N TYR A 4 -26.47 -20.44 15.79
CA TYR A 4 -26.34 -20.36 14.34
C TYR A 4 -24.94 -20.86 13.93
N SER A 5 -24.90 -22.06 13.34
CA SER A 5 -23.72 -22.57 12.66
C SER A 5 -23.63 -21.84 11.31
N TYR A 6 -22.65 -20.99 11.16
CA TYR A 6 -22.28 -20.48 9.82
C TYR A 6 -21.51 -21.59 9.11
N GLY A 7 -22.13 -22.14 8.04
CA GLY A 7 -21.46 -23.10 7.19
C GLY A 7 -20.20 -22.49 6.59
N GLU A 8 -19.12 -23.25 6.56
CA GLU A 8 -17.90 -22.92 5.85
C GLU A 8 -18.22 -22.67 4.38
N ALA A 9 -18.16 -21.40 3.97
CA ALA A 9 -18.23 -21.05 2.56
C ALA A 9 -16.92 -21.46 1.89
N THR A 10 -16.91 -22.60 1.23
CA THR A 10 -15.84 -22.96 0.30
C THR A 10 -16.02 -22.08 -0.93
N ASN A 11 -15.41 -20.89 -0.91
CA ASN A 11 -15.37 -19.98 -2.05
C ASN A 11 -14.20 -20.33 -2.97
N SER A 12 -14.39 -21.33 -3.82
CA SER A 12 -13.69 -21.39 -5.10
C SER A 12 -14.68 -20.87 -6.16
N THR A 13 -14.58 -19.59 -6.53
CA THR A 13 -15.33 -19.05 -7.67
C THR A 13 -14.63 -19.52 -8.94
N GLU A 14 -14.93 -20.74 -9.38
CA GLU A 14 -14.51 -21.25 -10.68
C GLU A 14 -15.35 -20.58 -11.76
N LEU A 15 -14.82 -19.57 -12.40
CA LEU A 15 -15.26 -19.11 -13.72
C LEU A 15 -14.46 -19.89 -14.77
N GLY A 16 -15.01 -21.03 -15.25
CA GLY A 16 -14.44 -21.74 -16.39
C GLY A 16 -13.03 -22.29 -16.24
N GLY A 17 -12.60 -22.71 -15.02
CA GLY A 17 -11.28 -23.29 -14.78
C GLY A 17 -10.14 -22.29 -14.58
N LEU A 18 -10.38 -20.99 -14.67
CA LEU A 18 -9.41 -19.93 -14.35
C LEU A 18 -9.73 -19.34 -12.97
N VAL A 19 -8.83 -19.55 -12.02
CA VAL A 19 -8.89 -18.88 -10.71
C VAL A 19 -8.29 -17.48 -10.87
N ALA A 20 -9.08 -16.43 -10.58
CA ALA A 20 -8.61 -15.05 -10.65
C ALA A 20 -7.46 -14.81 -9.66
N LYS A 21 -6.39 -14.15 -10.08
CA LYS A 21 -5.28 -13.75 -9.24
C LYS A 21 -5.62 -12.45 -8.52
N ILE A 22 -5.95 -12.53 -7.24
CA ILE A 22 -6.31 -11.38 -6.40
C ILE A 22 -5.12 -10.96 -5.57
N LEU A 23 -4.71 -9.69 -5.72
CA LEU A 23 -3.60 -9.07 -5.00
C LEU A 23 -4.14 -8.06 -3.99
N PHE A 24 -3.87 -8.25 -2.71
CA PHE A 24 -4.02 -7.22 -1.67
C PHE A 24 -2.73 -6.41 -1.60
N TYR A 25 -2.83 -5.08 -1.58
CA TYR A 25 -1.64 -4.24 -1.59
C TYR A 25 -1.88 -2.89 -0.90
N ASP A 26 -0.77 -2.27 -0.49
CA ASP A 26 -0.70 -0.92 0.06
C ASP A 26 0.69 -0.34 -0.23
N ILE A 27 0.81 0.98 -0.44
CA ILE A 27 2.08 1.65 -0.74
C ILE A 27 2.41 2.75 0.25
N GLU A 28 3.71 2.93 0.55
CA GLU A 28 4.22 4.02 1.36
C GLU A 28 5.14 4.91 0.53
N THR A 29 4.92 6.21 0.58
CA THR A 29 5.70 7.18 -0.21
C THR A 29 6.40 8.20 0.67
N ALA A 30 7.59 8.63 0.26
CA ALA A 30 8.21 9.82 0.80
C ALA A 30 7.35 11.06 0.50
N PRO A 31 7.33 12.09 1.36
CA PRO A 31 6.69 13.36 1.04
C PRO A 31 7.51 14.16 0.03
N ASN A 32 6.89 15.17 -0.56
CA ASN A 32 7.63 16.22 -1.25
C ASN A 32 8.53 17.00 -0.27
N LEU A 33 9.69 17.41 -0.74
CA LEU A 33 10.54 18.38 -0.04
C LEU A 33 10.48 19.72 -0.79
N ALA A 34 10.16 20.79 -0.05
CA ALA A 34 9.94 22.09 -0.67
C ALA A 34 10.35 23.23 0.25
N TYR A 35 10.70 24.38 -0.37
CA TYR A 35 10.91 25.65 0.34
C TYR A 35 9.57 26.35 0.54
N VAL A 36 9.35 26.86 1.73
CA VAL A 36 8.20 27.68 2.13
C VAL A 36 8.69 28.88 2.94
N TRP A 37 7.95 30.00 2.91
CA TRP A 37 8.33 31.21 3.67
C TRP A 37 7.90 31.13 5.14
N GLY A 38 6.90 30.34 5.46
CA GLY A 38 6.38 30.21 6.81
C GLY A 38 6.09 28.75 7.17
N GLN A 39 5.67 28.51 8.41
CA GLN A 39 5.39 27.17 8.92
C GLN A 39 3.98 26.70 8.62
N TYR A 40 3.01 27.62 8.52
CA TYR A 40 1.58 27.29 8.37
C TYR A 40 0.99 27.99 7.14
N ASP A 41 0.00 27.33 6.51
CA ASP A 41 -0.82 27.87 5.41
C ASP A 41 0.00 28.52 4.29
N GLN A 42 1.10 27.88 3.90
CA GLN A 42 2.02 28.42 2.92
C GLN A 42 1.87 27.75 1.57
N ASN A 43 1.94 28.56 0.51
CA ASN A 43 2.18 28.06 -0.82
C ASN A 43 3.65 27.64 -0.96
N VAL A 44 3.89 26.56 -1.67
CA VAL A 44 5.24 26.11 -2.01
C VAL A 44 5.92 27.17 -2.85
N VAL A 45 7.07 27.67 -2.38
CA VAL A 45 7.89 28.64 -3.12
C VAL A 45 8.66 27.93 -4.23
N LYS A 46 9.28 26.82 -3.89
CA LYS A 46 10.02 25.97 -4.83
C LYS A 46 10.03 24.55 -4.31
N GLN A 47 9.63 23.60 -5.14
CA GLN A 47 9.81 22.19 -4.87
C GLN A 47 11.29 21.84 -5.07
N TYR A 48 11.89 21.23 -4.06
CA TYR A 48 13.28 20.79 -4.10
C TYR A 48 13.37 19.35 -4.60
N ARG A 49 12.44 18.50 -4.13
CA ARG A 49 12.38 17.07 -4.48
C ARG A 49 10.93 16.60 -4.48
N GLU A 50 10.60 15.85 -5.49
CA GLU A 50 9.31 15.16 -5.54
C GLU A 50 9.27 13.93 -4.62
N TRP A 51 8.07 13.50 -4.32
CA TRP A 51 7.84 12.24 -3.64
C TRP A 51 8.31 11.05 -4.48
N TYR A 52 8.68 9.96 -3.82
CA TYR A 52 9.06 8.69 -4.43
C TYR A 52 8.54 7.53 -3.58
N LEU A 53 8.55 6.31 -4.11
CA LEU A 53 8.06 5.13 -3.44
C LEU A 53 9.10 4.63 -2.43
N LEU A 54 8.75 4.56 -1.14
CA LEU A 54 9.60 4.01 -0.08
C LEU A 54 9.52 2.49 -0.05
N CYS A 55 8.30 1.97 0.01
CA CYS A 55 8.02 0.55 0.01
C CYS A 55 6.57 0.29 -0.40
N PHE A 56 6.27 -0.98 -0.65
CA PHE A 56 4.92 -1.47 -0.73
C PHE A 56 4.82 -2.82 -0.01
N SER A 57 3.61 -3.13 0.47
CA SER A 57 3.27 -4.43 1.03
C SER A 57 2.23 -5.11 0.15
N TYR A 58 2.26 -6.43 0.13
CA TYR A 58 1.33 -7.20 -0.68
C TYR A 58 1.12 -8.62 -0.17
N LYS A 59 -0.01 -9.18 -0.56
CA LYS A 59 -0.37 -10.58 -0.32
C LYS A 59 -1.29 -11.08 -1.43
N TRP A 60 -1.01 -12.21 -2.02
CA TRP A 60 -1.94 -12.87 -2.91
C TRP A 60 -3.04 -13.58 -2.11
N GLU A 61 -4.25 -13.63 -2.65
CA GLU A 61 -5.32 -14.43 -2.06
C GLU A 61 -4.85 -15.87 -1.81
N GLY A 62 -5.27 -16.43 -0.67
CA GLY A 62 -4.84 -17.76 -0.22
C GLY A 62 -3.45 -17.82 0.43
N GLN A 63 -2.62 -16.77 0.34
CA GLN A 63 -1.34 -16.72 1.06
C GLN A 63 -1.54 -16.28 2.50
N LYS A 64 -0.81 -16.92 3.43
CA LYS A 64 -0.87 -16.59 4.86
C LYS A 64 0.01 -15.41 5.26
N THR A 65 1.04 -15.11 4.45
CA THR A 65 2.09 -14.16 4.83
C THR A 65 2.10 -12.96 3.90
N THR A 66 1.96 -11.78 4.46
CA THR A 66 2.17 -10.50 3.75
C THR A 66 3.67 -10.27 3.56
N LYS A 67 4.05 -9.88 2.37
CA LYS A 67 5.41 -9.50 1.98
C LYS A 67 5.52 -7.99 1.91
N VAL A 68 6.72 -7.47 2.17
CA VAL A 68 7.05 -6.05 2.01
C VAL A 68 8.30 -5.95 1.15
N VAL A 69 8.26 -5.05 0.18
CA VAL A 69 9.39 -4.72 -0.69
C VAL A 69 9.71 -3.24 -0.48
N SER A 70 10.95 -2.92 -0.21
CA SER A 70 11.40 -1.58 0.15
C SER A 70 12.69 -1.20 -0.57
N LEU A 71 13.04 0.09 -0.58
CA LEU A 71 14.27 0.59 -1.21
C LEU A 71 15.53 -0.18 -0.77
N PRO A 72 15.80 -0.42 0.54
CA PRO A 72 16.98 -1.17 0.97
C PRO A 72 17.02 -2.64 0.53
N ASP A 73 15.93 -3.21 0.02
CA ASP A 73 15.93 -4.58 -0.50
C ASP A 73 16.63 -4.70 -1.87
N PHE A 74 17.00 -3.56 -2.44
CA PHE A 74 17.77 -3.44 -3.68
C PHE A 74 19.11 -2.72 -3.41
N PRO A 75 20.06 -3.37 -2.73
CA PRO A 75 21.25 -2.71 -2.17
C PRO A 75 22.12 -2.02 -3.22
N GLU A 76 22.20 -2.53 -4.44
CA GLU A 76 22.98 -1.93 -5.52
C GLU A 76 22.42 -0.55 -5.91
N VAL A 77 21.11 -0.48 -6.18
CA VAL A 77 20.44 0.78 -6.52
C VAL A 77 20.41 1.73 -5.31
N TYR A 78 20.10 1.19 -4.12
CA TYR A 78 19.98 1.98 -2.89
C TYR A 78 21.29 2.60 -2.43
N SER A 79 22.42 1.92 -2.63
CA SER A 79 23.75 2.46 -2.28
C SER A 79 24.22 3.56 -3.23
N GLU A 80 23.80 3.50 -4.50
CA GLU A 80 24.12 4.53 -5.48
C GLU A 80 23.24 5.78 -5.29
N ASP A 81 21.94 5.59 -5.14
CA ASP A 81 20.96 6.65 -4.89
C ASP A 81 19.82 6.14 -4.00
N PRO A 82 19.80 6.51 -2.70
CA PRO A 82 18.78 6.06 -1.74
C PRO A 82 17.34 6.51 -2.06
N GLU A 83 17.16 7.43 -3.00
CA GLU A 83 15.86 7.96 -3.41
C GLU A 83 15.38 7.38 -4.75
N ASN A 84 16.23 6.62 -5.41
CA ASN A 84 15.90 5.96 -6.67
C ASN A 84 15.00 4.75 -6.43
N ASP A 85 13.72 4.91 -6.74
CA ASP A 85 12.71 3.88 -6.51
C ASP A 85 12.46 2.96 -7.72
N ILE A 86 13.26 3.04 -8.78
CA ILE A 86 13.05 2.26 -10.02
C ILE A 86 12.89 0.77 -9.77
N ALA A 87 13.68 0.19 -8.87
CA ALA A 87 13.65 -1.24 -8.57
C ALA A 87 12.38 -1.65 -7.81
N VAL A 88 11.97 -0.83 -6.81
CA VAL A 88 10.73 -1.03 -6.06
C VAL A 88 9.51 -0.85 -6.96
N VAL A 89 9.51 0.21 -7.79
CA VAL A 89 8.45 0.50 -8.76
C VAL A 89 8.34 -0.62 -9.80
N GLY A 90 9.46 -1.12 -10.31
CA GLY A 90 9.48 -2.25 -11.24
C GLY A 90 8.95 -3.56 -10.63
N ALA A 91 9.21 -3.79 -9.33
CA ALA A 91 8.65 -4.93 -8.61
C ALA A 91 7.12 -4.80 -8.44
N LEU A 92 6.61 -3.62 -8.09
CA LEU A 92 5.17 -3.34 -7.98
C LEU A 92 4.48 -3.46 -9.35
N TRP A 93 5.10 -2.94 -10.41
CA TRP A 93 4.60 -3.04 -11.78
C TRP A 93 4.35 -4.50 -12.19
N LYS A 94 5.30 -5.39 -11.91
CA LYS A 94 5.16 -6.83 -12.22
C LYS A 94 3.97 -7.48 -11.51
N LEU A 95 3.73 -7.11 -10.25
CA LEU A 95 2.59 -7.63 -9.50
C LEU A 95 1.26 -7.14 -10.08
N PHE A 96 1.20 -5.87 -10.51
CA PHE A 96 0.00 -5.32 -11.14
C PHE A 96 -0.26 -5.92 -12.52
N ASP A 97 0.80 -6.18 -13.29
CA ASP A 97 0.68 -6.83 -14.60
C ASP A 97 0.25 -8.30 -14.50
N GLU A 98 0.56 -8.96 -13.38
CA GLU A 98 0.18 -10.34 -13.09
C GLU A 98 -1.22 -10.47 -12.48
N ALA A 99 -1.74 -9.44 -11.80
CA ALA A 99 -2.99 -9.48 -11.07
C ALA A 99 -4.21 -9.31 -12.00
N ASP A 100 -5.25 -10.13 -11.80
CA ASP A 100 -6.56 -9.91 -12.41
C ASP A 100 -7.38 -8.88 -11.61
N VAL A 101 -7.21 -8.90 -10.28
CA VAL A 101 -7.89 -8.01 -9.33
C VAL A 101 -6.87 -7.48 -8.31
N VAL A 102 -6.94 -6.18 -8.03
CA VAL A 102 -6.19 -5.56 -6.93
C VAL A 102 -7.15 -5.02 -5.88
N VAL A 103 -6.82 -5.24 -4.60
CA VAL A 103 -7.61 -4.82 -3.45
C VAL A 103 -6.78 -3.90 -2.58
N GLY A 104 -7.30 -2.70 -2.29
CA GLY A 104 -6.65 -1.73 -1.41
C GLY A 104 -7.68 -0.89 -0.64
N HIS A 105 -7.24 -0.14 0.34
CA HIS A 105 -8.09 0.77 1.11
C HIS A 105 -7.83 2.23 0.73
N ASN A 106 -8.78 2.89 0.06
CA ASN A 106 -8.63 4.17 -0.61
C ASN A 106 -7.64 4.10 -1.80
N GLY A 107 -7.38 2.90 -2.30
CA GLY A 107 -6.40 2.60 -3.32
C GLY A 107 -6.64 3.30 -4.65
N ASP A 108 -7.90 3.49 -5.04
CA ASP A 108 -8.26 4.18 -6.29
C ASP A 108 -7.84 5.65 -6.31
N ARG A 109 -7.86 6.32 -5.15
CA ARG A 109 -7.55 7.75 -5.06
C ARG A 109 -6.09 8.02 -4.77
N PHE A 110 -5.41 7.10 -4.12
CA PHE A 110 -4.04 7.28 -3.67
C PHE A 110 -3.09 6.28 -4.34
N ASP A 111 -3.10 5.03 -3.94
CA ASP A 111 -2.10 4.02 -4.29
C ASP A 111 -1.97 3.81 -5.79
N MET A 112 -3.09 3.55 -6.48
CA MET A 112 -3.09 3.30 -7.92
C MET A 112 -2.61 4.52 -8.71
N ARG A 113 -3.04 5.72 -8.32
CA ARG A 113 -2.63 6.94 -9.02
C ARG A 113 -1.14 7.23 -8.82
N LYS A 114 -0.64 7.02 -7.61
CA LYS A 114 0.79 7.17 -7.31
C LYS A 114 1.62 6.10 -8.03
N ALA A 115 1.19 4.84 -8.01
CA ALA A 115 1.85 3.78 -8.75
C ALA A 115 1.94 4.11 -10.25
N ASN A 116 0.83 4.48 -10.88
CA ASN A 116 0.80 4.86 -12.31
C ASN A 116 1.70 6.06 -12.61
N ALA A 117 1.75 7.07 -11.72
CA ALA A 117 2.64 8.21 -11.89
C ALA A 117 4.13 7.78 -11.86
N ARG A 118 4.50 6.84 -10.96
CA ARG A 118 5.88 6.32 -10.91
C ARG A 118 6.18 5.38 -12.07
N PHE A 119 5.22 4.60 -12.55
CA PHE A 119 5.39 3.81 -13.78
C PHE A 119 5.71 4.72 -14.98
N ALA A 120 4.94 5.79 -15.15
CA ALA A 120 5.19 6.78 -16.21
C ALA A 120 6.52 7.52 -16.03
N PHE A 121 6.89 7.87 -14.80
CA PHE A 121 8.17 8.55 -14.50
C PHE A 121 9.39 7.68 -14.92
N HIS A 122 9.29 6.36 -14.77
CA HIS A 122 10.34 5.42 -15.13
C HIS A 122 10.17 4.80 -16.54
N ASP A 123 9.38 5.42 -17.41
CA ASP A 123 9.11 4.96 -18.78
C ASP A 123 8.62 3.50 -18.87
N LEU A 124 7.99 2.99 -17.81
CA LEU A 124 7.36 1.69 -17.83
C LEU A 124 6.04 1.76 -18.61
N LYS A 125 5.80 0.78 -19.48
CA LYS A 125 4.49 0.67 -20.14
C LYS A 125 3.40 0.48 -19.09
N PRO A 126 2.16 0.96 -19.33
CA PRO A 126 1.04 0.63 -18.45
C PRO A 126 0.95 -0.89 -18.26
N PRO A 127 0.79 -1.38 -17.00
CA PRO A 127 0.56 -2.80 -16.77
C PRO A 127 -0.81 -3.22 -17.36
N THR A 128 -1.04 -4.52 -17.50
CA THR A 128 -2.39 -5.03 -17.74
C THR A 128 -3.28 -4.49 -16.63
N MET A 129 -4.31 -3.69 -16.99
CA MET A 129 -5.11 -2.96 -15.99
C MET A 129 -5.98 -3.95 -15.18
N PRO A 130 -5.62 -4.27 -13.93
CA PRO A 130 -6.42 -5.16 -13.10
C PRO A 130 -7.74 -4.48 -12.69
N MET A 131 -8.76 -5.27 -12.42
CA MET A 131 -9.98 -4.77 -11.78
C MET A 131 -9.62 -4.26 -10.37
N GLN A 132 -10.15 -3.08 -10.00
CA GLN A 132 -9.85 -2.47 -8.71
C GLN A 132 -11.01 -2.64 -7.73
N ILE A 133 -10.72 -3.11 -6.52
CA ILE A 133 -11.65 -3.13 -5.39
C ILE A 133 -11.09 -2.20 -4.31
N ASP A 134 -11.81 -1.12 -4.05
CA ASP A 134 -11.48 -0.16 -2.98
C ASP A 134 -12.38 -0.43 -1.77
N THR A 135 -11.79 -1.01 -0.70
CA THR A 135 -12.53 -1.38 0.51
C THR A 135 -13.12 -0.17 1.24
N LEU A 136 -12.52 1.04 1.11
CA LEU A 136 -13.12 2.28 1.63
C LEU A 136 -14.42 2.63 0.91
N LYS A 137 -14.46 2.47 -0.42
CA LYS A 137 -15.69 2.70 -1.20
C LYS A 137 -16.75 1.68 -0.87
N VAL A 138 -16.37 0.41 -0.69
CA VAL A 138 -17.29 -0.65 -0.26
C VAL A 138 -17.85 -0.32 1.11
N ALA A 139 -17.02 0.03 2.10
CA ALA A 139 -17.46 0.41 3.43
C ALA A 139 -18.47 1.58 3.40
N ARG A 140 -18.15 2.65 2.67
CA ARG A 140 -19.01 3.84 2.55
C ARG A 140 -20.33 3.59 1.81
N LYS A 141 -20.33 2.69 0.85
CA LYS A 141 -21.51 2.43 0.01
C LYS A 141 -22.52 1.51 0.69
N TYR A 142 -22.05 0.51 1.41
CA TYR A 142 -22.91 -0.58 1.89
C TYR A 142 -23.09 -0.62 3.41
N PHE A 143 -22.28 0.15 4.16
CA PHE A 143 -22.30 0.14 5.62
C PHE A 143 -22.36 1.56 6.20
N MET A 144 -22.85 1.69 7.41
CA MET A 144 -22.89 2.93 8.18
C MET A 144 -22.01 2.77 9.43
N PHE A 145 -20.70 2.59 9.21
CA PHE A 145 -19.73 2.53 10.31
C PHE A 145 -19.49 3.93 10.88
N ASN A 146 -19.18 4.03 12.18
CA ASN A 146 -18.80 5.30 12.82
C ASN A 146 -17.49 5.88 12.24
N SER A 147 -16.60 5.02 11.76
CA SER A 147 -15.38 5.39 11.07
C SER A 147 -15.09 4.39 9.95
N ASN A 148 -14.59 4.91 8.83
CA ASN A 148 -14.17 4.09 7.69
C ASN A 148 -12.64 4.06 7.53
N LYS A 149 -11.88 4.41 8.57
CA LYS A 149 -10.41 4.21 8.55
C LYS A 149 -10.10 2.73 8.65
N LEU A 150 -9.09 2.26 7.93
CA LEU A 150 -8.72 0.83 7.88
C LEU A 150 -8.52 0.22 9.28
N GLY A 151 -7.78 0.91 10.18
CA GLY A 151 -7.57 0.43 11.55
C GLY A 151 -8.84 0.33 12.38
N ASP A 152 -9.77 1.29 12.23
CA ASP A 152 -11.04 1.28 12.95
C ASP A 152 -11.96 0.18 12.44
N LEU A 153 -11.97 -0.07 11.12
CA LEU A 153 -12.70 -1.18 10.52
C LEU A 153 -12.10 -2.53 10.95
N GLY A 154 -10.78 -2.65 10.95
CA GLY A 154 -10.09 -3.86 11.42
C GLY A 154 -10.45 -4.19 12.86
N GLN A 155 -10.44 -3.21 13.75
CA GLN A 155 -10.86 -3.38 15.14
C GLN A 155 -12.34 -3.76 15.25
N HIS A 156 -13.25 -3.05 14.56
CA HIS A 156 -14.68 -3.28 14.59
C HIS A 156 -15.05 -4.69 14.09
N LEU A 157 -14.34 -5.18 13.06
CA LEU A 157 -14.56 -6.49 12.46
C LEU A 157 -13.78 -7.62 13.13
N GLY A 158 -12.97 -7.32 14.17
CA GLY A 158 -12.17 -8.33 14.88
C GLY A 158 -10.98 -8.86 14.08
N LEU A 159 -10.52 -8.14 13.04
CA LEU A 159 -9.41 -8.54 12.18
C LEU A 159 -8.05 -8.16 12.76
N GLY A 160 -8.00 -7.27 13.75
CA GLY A 160 -6.79 -6.80 14.40
C GLY A 160 -6.80 -5.30 14.67
N ASN A 161 -5.70 -4.82 15.24
CA ASN A 161 -5.49 -3.42 15.55
C ASN A 161 -4.28 -2.88 14.79
N LYS A 162 -4.37 -1.63 14.31
CA LYS A 162 -3.22 -0.93 13.76
C LYS A 162 -2.38 -0.35 14.90
N GLU A 163 -1.09 -0.69 14.95
CA GLU A 163 -0.17 -0.10 15.94
C GLU A 163 0.15 1.36 15.59
N ALA A 164 0.37 2.19 16.62
CA ALA A 164 0.82 3.56 16.41
C ALA A 164 2.23 3.60 15.83
N THR A 165 2.45 4.45 14.82
CA THR A 165 3.70 4.50 14.06
C THR A 165 4.74 5.48 14.57
N GLY A 166 4.45 6.27 15.60
CA GLY A 166 5.32 7.40 16.00
C GLY A 166 5.25 8.61 15.05
N GLY A 167 4.30 8.60 14.09
CA GLY A 167 4.04 9.73 13.20
C GLY A 167 5.10 9.91 12.10
N PHE A 168 5.27 11.14 11.64
CA PHE A 168 6.14 11.50 10.51
C PHE A 168 7.62 11.11 10.71
N GLU A 169 8.09 10.98 11.95
CA GLU A 169 9.48 10.60 12.25
C GLU A 169 9.86 9.22 11.69
N LEU A 170 8.91 8.32 11.53
CA LEU A 170 9.15 7.03 10.88
C LEU A 170 9.56 7.20 9.41
N TRP A 171 8.82 8.03 8.65
CA TRP A 171 9.15 8.37 7.27
C TRP A 171 10.46 9.12 7.16
N ALA A 172 10.67 10.13 8.01
CA ALA A 172 11.90 10.90 8.06
C ALA A 172 13.12 10.01 8.36
N GLY A 173 12.98 9.04 9.25
CA GLY A 173 14.03 8.07 9.54
C GLY A 173 14.37 7.18 8.35
N CYS A 174 13.36 6.69 7.62
CA CYS A 174 13.58 5.93 6.38
C CYS A 174 14.34 6.74 5.33
N MET A 175 13.94 8.01 5.12
CA MET A 175 14.62 8.92 4.20
C MET A 175 16.07 9.24 4.59
N ARG A 176 16.41 9.13 5.89
CA ARG A 176 17.80 9.26 6.38
C ARG A 176 18.58 7.95 6.33
N GLY A 177 17.96 6.85 5.91
CA GLY A 177 18.62 5.53 5.87
C GLY A 177 18.69 4.82 7.23
N ASP A 178 17.92 5.25 8.25
CA ASP A 178 17.94 4.62 9.56
C ASP A 178 17.32 3.22 9.53
N GLU A 179 18.12 2.21 9.85
CA GLU A 179 17.70 0.80 9.83
C GLU A 179 16.53 0.50 10.79
N LYS A 180 16.47 1.16 11.95
CA LYS A 180 15.39 0.98 12.90
C LYS A 180 14.08 1.49 12.32
N SER A 181 14.12 2.62 11.62
CA SER A 181 12.97 3.19 10.93
C SER A 181 12.53 2.30 9.77
N TRP A 182 13.44 1.72 8.99
CA TRP A 182 13.09 0.75 7.95
C TRP A 182 12.43 -0.52 8.50
N ARG A 183 12.92 -1.05 9.63
CA ARG A 183 12.24 -2.18 10.30
C ARG A 183 10.83 -1.79 10.77
N GLY A 184 10.68 -0.60 11.33
CA GLY A 184 9.39 -0.04 11.73
C GLY A 184 8.44 0.15 10.55
N MET A 185 8.92 0.71 9.43
CA MET A 185 8.16 0.93 8.20
C MET A 185 7.66 -0.40 7.61
N LYS A 186 8.52 -1.41 7.51
CA LYS A 186 8.12 -2.75 7.04
C LYS A 186 7.04 -3.39 7.92
N LYS A 187 7.15 -3.21 9.25
CA LYS A 187 6.11 -3.70 10.19
C LYS A 187 4.80 -2.96 9.98
N TYR A 188 4.85 -1.64 9.82
CA TYR A 188 3.69 -0.79 9.59
C TYR A 188 2.97 -1.14 8.28
N ALA A 189 3.68 -1.12 7.15
CA ALA A 189 3.13 -1.44 5.84
C ALA A 189 2.52 -2.85 5.79
N LYS A 190 3.16 -3.83 6.47
CA LYS A 190 2.63 -5.19 6.57
C LYS A 190 1.25 -5.24 7.24
N GLN A 191 1.04 -4.45 8.31
CA GLN A 191 -0.23 -4.43 9.03
C GLN A 191 -1.39 -3.92 8.17
N ASP A 192 -1.14 -2.96 7.27
CA ASP A 192 -2.18 -2.42 6.41
C ASP A 192 -2.73 -3.49 5.45
N VAL A 193 -1.89 -4.32 4.87
CA VAL A 193 -2.34 -5.44 4.04
C VAL A 193 -2.89 -6.62 4.87
N ASP A 194 -2.41 -6.82 6.09
CA ASP A 194 -2.96 -7.87 6.97
C ASP A 194 -4.42 -7.57 7.40
N LEU A 195 -4.84 -6.29 7.35
CA LEU A 195 -6.20 -5.84 7.65
C LEU A 195 -7.13 -5.80 6.43
N LEU A 196 -6.60 -5.94 5.21
CA LEU A 196 -7.38 -6.00 3.98
C LEU A 196 -7.98 -7.39 3.76
#